data_89ff601331583a6309aa368756543086
#
_entry.id   89ff601331583a6309aa368756543086
#
_cell.length_a   1.000
_cell.length_b   1.000
_cell.length_c   1.000
_cell.angle_alpha   90.00
_cell.angle_beta   90.00
_cell.angle_gamma   90.00
#
_symmetry.space_group_name_H-M   'P 1'
#
loop_
_entity.id
_entity.type
_entity.pdbx_description
1 polymer ?
#
loop_
_entity_poly.entity_id
_entity_poly.type
_entity_poly.pdbx_seq_one_letter_code
_entity_poly.pdbx_strand_id
1 'polypeptide(L)'
;MQRDKERQSEIILSIIGIIPVVWLGLLIAPSVKGGLPEIFPSLMNIFNNPFHIVLCEDSVKTVLVLLLCYGMGIGIYFSTQKNYRRREEHGSAKWGNAKTVDKKYRQSPFSDNKLMTQNVCIGLNAKKHRRNLNTLVCGGSGAGKTRFYCKPNLMQCNTSFVILDPKGEILRDTGKLLERKGYEVRVLDLISMEKSHCYNPFVYLQNDNDVQKLVTNLFKSTTPKGSQSQDPFWDTSASMLLLALVFYLHYEAPEEEQNFAMVMEMLRAGSIEDEEDTRPSPLDELFAELEMTNPDHIALKYYRSYHSGSAKTLKSIQITLAARLEKFNLESLASLTSADELDLPSMGEKKVALFALIPDNDSSFNFLVSILYTQLFQQLFYAADHIHGGSLPVPVHFLMDEFANVSLPDDFDKILSVMRSRGVSVSIILQNLAQLKALFEKQWESIVGNCDEFLYLGGNEQSTHKYVSELLGKETIDTNTYGKSSGRSGNYSTNYQISGRELLTPDEVRMLDNRYAILFIRGERPVMDLKYDILKHPNVAYTTDGREKPYLHGEVTIPHSSISVLAIDPEDVPEGGYGETNYELLSDEDFEVDTNF
;
A
#
# COMPACT_ATOMS: atom_id res chain seq x y z
N MET A 1 22.55 -1.22 24.72
CA MET A 1 23.84 -1.72 24.22
C MET A 1 25.06 -0.87 24.66
N GLN A 2 25.14 0.44 24.44
CA GLN A 2 26.25 1.28 24.90
C GLN A 2 26.29 1.40 26.43
N ARG A 3 25.13 1.57 27.05
CA ARG A 3 24.93 1.67 28.50
C ARG A 3 25.23 0.37 29.26
N ASP A 4 24.95 -0.77 28.64
CA ASP A 4 25.30 -2.07 29.25
C ASP A 4 26.81 -2.29 29.27
N LYS A 5 27.53 -1.76 28.27
CA LYS A 5 28.99 -1.77 28.24
C LYS A 5 29.60 -0.84 29.30
N GLU A 6 29.01 0.36 29.49
CA GLU A 6 29.47 1.30 30.55
C GLU A 6 29.24 0.69 31.93
N ARG A 7 28.06 0.13 32.19
CA ARG A 7 27.77 -0.55 33.46
C ARG A 7 28.66 -1.78 33.71
N GLN A 8 28.98 -2.54 32.67
CA GLN A 8 29.94 -3.64 32.77
C GLN A 8 31.32 -3.15 33.08
N SER A 9 31.80 -2.02 32.51
CA SER A 9 33.09 -1.45 32.80
C SER A 9 33.18 -0.92 34.23
N GLU A 10 32.13 -0.30 34.79
CA GLU A 10 32.06 0.14 36.18
C GLU A 10 32.11 -1.03 37.17
N ILE A 11 31.40 -2.13 36.85
CA ILE A 11 31.45 -3.36 37.67
C ILE A 11 32.86 -3.96 37.65
N ILE A 12 33.51 -4.03 36.49
CA ILE A 12 34.87 -4.55 36.36
C ILE A 12 35.86 -3.68 37.14
N LEU A 13 35.76 -2.35 37.04
CA LEU A 13 36.56 -1.42 37.81
C LEU A 13 36.35 -1.59 39.32
N SER A 14 35.12 -1.83 39.76
CA SER A 14 34.79 -2.09 41.16
C SER A 14 35.38 -3.40 41.66
N ILE A 15 35.44 -4.42 40.82
CA ILE A 15 36.13 -5.70 41.17
C ILE A 15 37.64 -5.52 41.23
N ILE A 16 38.25 -4.80 40.27
CA ILE A 16 39.68 -4.48 40.28
C ILE A 16 40.05 -3.65 41.51
N GLY A 17 39.17 -2.77 41.96
CA GLY A 17 39.33 -1.95 43.17
C GLY A 17 39.44 -2.75 44.47
N ILE A 18 39.07 -4.02 44.51
CA ILE A 18 39.27 -4.91 45.66
C ILE A 18 40.75 -5.11 45.94
N ILE A 19 41.60 -5.20 44.91
CA ILE A 19 43.05 -5.45 45.06
C ILE A 19 43.74 -4.37 45.90
N PRO A 20 43.62 -3.06 45.58
CA PRO A 20 44.21 -2.01 46.42
C PRO A 20 43.60 -1.93 47.83
N VAL A 21 42.32 -2.31 48.01
CA VAL A 21 41.68 -2.33 49.33
C VAL A 21 42.28 -3.44 50.21
N VAL A 22 42.46 -4.64 49.65
CA VAL A 22 43.12 -5.74 50.34
C VAL A 22 44.54 -5.39 50.67
N TRP A 23 45.30 -4.83 49.71
CA TRP A 23 46.68 -4.35 49.91
C TRP A 23 46.78 -3.31 51.04
N LEU A 24 45.87 -2.30 51.03
CA LEU A 24 45.80 -1.26 52.07
C LEU A 24 45.46 -1.88 53.43
N GLY A 25 44.61 -2.86 53.49
CA GLY A 25 44.21 -3.57 54.70
C GLY A 25 45.34 -4.33 55.33
N LEU A 26 46.20 -4.97 54.51
CA LEU A 26 47.41 -5.66 54.97
C LEU A 26 48.44 -4.71 55.47
N LEU A 27 48.59 -3.51 54.89
CA LEU A 27 49.53 -2.49 55.31
C LEU A 27 49.10 -1.83 56.64
N ILE A 28 47.85 -1.60 56.89
CA ILE A 28 47.33 -0.95 58.10
C ILE A 28 47.20 -1.94 59.27
N ALA A 29 47.05 -3.23 59.01
CA ALA A 29 46.79 -4.25 60.02
C ALA A 29 47.74 -4.24 61.24
N PRO A 30 49.10 -4.02 61.13
CA PRO A 30 49.96 -3.97 62.27
C PRO A 30 49.70 -2.79 63.24
N SER A 31 49.10 -1.70 62.70
CA SER A 31 48.83 -0.46 63.43
C SER A 31 47.53 -0.47 64.20
N VAL A 32 46.65 -1.44 63.91
CA VAL A 32 45.34 -1.54 64.54
C VAL A 32 45.37 -1.90 66.01
N LYS A 33 46.44 -2.59 66.46
CA LYS A 33 46.64 -2.93 67.89
C LYS A 33 46.76 -1.73 68.82
N GLY A 34 47.24 -0.58 68.30
CA GLY A 34 47.39 0.67 69.06
C GLY A 34 46.17 1.57 69.11
N GLY A 35 45.04 1.16 68.46
CA GLY A 35 43.82 1.94 68.40
C GLY A 35 43.83 3.03 67.31
N LEU A 36 42.66 3.74 67.15
CA LEU A 36 42.48 4.78 66.14
C LEU A 36 43.53 5.90 66.11
N PRO A 37 44.10 6.37 67.23
CA PRO A 37 45.14 7.42 67.21
C PRO A 37 46.44 7.03 66.53
N GLU A 38 46.78 5.73 66.51
CA GLU A 38 48.04 5.24 65.89
C GLU A 38 47.90 4.91 64.41
N ILE A 39 46.74 4.80 63.93
CA ILE A 39 46.44 4.52 62.48
C ILE A 39 46.90 5.70 61.60
N PHE A 40 46.68 6.96 62.01
CA PHE A 40 47.07 8.15 61.25
C PHE A 40 48.55 8.35 61.07
N PRO A 41 49.38 8.26 62.13
CA PRO A 41 50.85 8.30 61.98
C PRO A 41 51.43 7.14 61.18
N SER A 42 50.83 5.97 61.30
CA SER A 42 51.24 4.78 60.55
C SER A 42 50.90 4.87 59.04
N LEU A 43 49.84 5.54 58.68
CA LEU A 43 49.50 5.85 57.25
C LEU A 43 50.64 6.67 56.61
N MET A 44 51.28 7.63 57.32
CA MET A 44 52.43 8.38 56.79
C MET A 44 53.61 7.49 56.55
N ASN A 45 53.87 6.52 57.41
CA ASN A 45 54.95 5.57 57.24
C ASN A 45 54.72 4.55 56.10
N ILE A 46 53.50 4.21 55.86
CA ILE A 46 53.10 3.36 54.73
C ILE A 46 53.50 4.00 53.39
N PHE A 47 53.32 5.32 53.22
CA PHE A 47 53.72 6.02 51.99
C PHE A 47 55.24 5.97 51.75
N ASN A 48 56.08 5.82 52.82
CA ASN A 48 57.54 5.71 52.68
C ASN A 48 57.98 4.29 52.26
N ASN A 49 57.22 3.24 52.64
CA ASN A 49 57.50 1.85 52.27
C ASN A 49 56.25 1.07 51.87
N PRO A 50 55.69 1.32 50.70
CA PRO A 50 54.36 0.83 50.28
C PRO A 50 54.28 -0.69 50.03
N PHE A 51 55.39 -1.38 49.92
CA PHE A 51 55.40 -2.83 49.64
C PHE A 51 55.87 -3.68 50.88
N HIS A 52 56.03 -3.05 52.03
CA HIS A 52 56.44 -3.78 53.27
C HIS A 52 55.17 -4.30 53.98
N ILE A 53 54.76 -5.53 53.65
CA ILE A 53 53.58 -6.20 54.25
C ILE A 53 54.03 -7.08 55.38
N VAL A 54 53.53 -6.82 56.60
CA VAL A 54 53.79 -7.64 57.81
C VAL A 54 52.45 -8.33 58.17
N LEU A 55 52.42 -9.67 58.08
CA LEU A 55 51.28 -10.46 58.49
C LEU A 55 51.19 -10.56 60.00
N CYS A 56 50.10 -10.17 60.61
CA CYS A 56 49.79 -10.28 62.02
C CYS A 56 48.38 -10.94 62.23
N GLU A 57 48.09 -11.34 63.49
CA GLU A 57 46.79 -12.01 63.79
C GLU A 57 45.60 -11.18 63.43
N ASP A 58 45.69 -9.86 63.42
CA ASP A 58 44.62 -8.96 63.09
C ASP A 58 44.54 -8.61 61.59
N SER A 59 45.48 -9.12 60.75
CA SER A 59 45.51 -8.84 59.32
C SER A 59 44.21 -9.26 58.61
N VAL A 60 43.70 -10.43 58.93
CA VAL A 60 42.41 -10.96 58.31
C VAL A 60 41.26 -10.10 58.75
N LYS A 61 41.16 -9.71 60.01
CA LYS A 61 40.03 -8.88 60.51
C LYS A 61 40.05 -7.50 59.89
N THR A 62 41.18 -6.87 59.76
CA THR A 62 41.39 -5.54 59.20
C THR A 62 41.01 -5.52 57.72
N VAL A 63 41.43 -6.53 56.96
CA VAL A 63 41.07 -6.67 55.53
C VAL A 63 39.57 -6.89 55.38
N LEU A 64 38.95 -7.75 56.22
CA LEU A 64 37.50 -7.98 56.17
C LEU A 64 36.69 -6.72 56.47
N VAL A 65 37.09 -5.91 57.46
CA VAL A 65 36.45 -4.64 57.80
C VAL A 65 36.54 -3.66 56.63
N LEU A 66 37.73 -3.51 56.02
CA LEU A 66 37.92 -2.62 54.87
C LEU A 66 37.14 -3.10 53.64
N LEU A 67 37.10 -4.39 53.36
CA LEU A 67 36.26 -4.95 52.30
C LEU A 67 34.77 -4.70 52.53
N LEU A 68 34.33 -4.80 53.79
CA LEU A 68 32.95 -4.52 54.15
C LEU A 68 32.61 -3.03 53.96
N CYS A 69 33.52 -2.11 54.38
CA CYS A 69 33.38 -0.67 54.13
C CYS A 69 33.41 -0.34 52.65
N TYR A 70 34.29 -0.99 51.86
CA TYR A 70 34.36 -0.85 50.42
C TYR A 70 33.07 -1.34 49.74
N GLY A 71 32.58 -2.52 50.11
CA GLY A 71 31.33 -3.07 49.63
C GLY A 71 30.13 -2.19 49.95
N MET A 72 30.05 -1.62 51.16
CA MET A 72 29.04 -0.62 51.52
C MET A 72 29.17 0.64 50.65
N GLY A 73 30.39 1.16 50.45
CA GLY A 73 30.63 2.32 49.59
C GLY A 73 30.17 2.09 48.15
N ILE A 74 30.52 0.93 47.58
CA ILE A 74 30.05 0.51 46.24
C ILE A 74 28.54 0.32 46.24
N GLY A 75 27.96 -0.30 47.27
CA GLY A 75 26.50 -0.45 47.41
C GLY A 75 25.76 0.89 47.42
N ILE A 76 26.26 1.87 48.16
CA ILE A 76 25.76 3.24 48.18
C ILE A 76 25.93 3.89 46.78
N TYR A 77 27.09 3.75 46.16
CA TYR A 77 27.36 4.28 44.82
C TYR A 77 26.34 3.76 43.80
N PHE A 78 26.17 2.45 43.70
CA PHE A 78 25.18 1.87 42.77
C PHE A 78 23.73 2.15 43.17
N SER A 79 23.41 2.25 44.47
CA SER A 79 22.06 2.59 44.95
C SER A 79 21.71 4.05 44.71
N THR A 80 22.68 4.94 44.71
CA THR A 80 22.45 6.39 44.45
C THR A 80 22.60 6.77 42.99
N GLN A 81 23.00 5.84 42.12
CA GLN A 81 23.02 6.07 40.68
C GLN A 81 21.62 6.33 40.18
N LYS A 82 21.31 7.60 39.93
CA LYS A 82 20.05 8.00 39.27
C LYS A 82 20.13 7.70 37.79
N ASN A 83 19.06 7.16 37.24
CA ASN A 83 18.93 6.87 35.81
C ASN A 83 18.72 8.16 35.00
N TYR A 84 19.77 8.99 34.90
CA TYR A 84 19.74 10.19 34.06
C TYR A 84 19.92 9.81 32.59
N ARG A 85 18.91 10.09 31.77
CA ARG A 85 19.06 10.18 30.30
C ARG A 85 19.29 11.65 29.96
N ARG A 86 20.51 12.14 30.11
CA ARG A 86 20.83 13.54 29.83
C ARG A 86 20.41 13.94 28.43
N ARG A 87 19.57 14.97 28.30
CA ARG A 87 18.95 15.48 27.05
C ARG A 87 18.02 14.50 26.34
N GLU A 88 17.52 13.50 27.05
CA GLU A 88 16.49 12.57 26.58
C GLU A 88 15.43 12.30 27.64
N GLU A 89 15.35 13.16 28.68
CA GLU A 89 14.48 12.98 29.84
C GLU A 89 13.00 12.98 29.45
N HIS A 90 12.63 13.82 28.48
CA HIS A 90 11.27 13.99 27.99
C HIS A 90 11.02 13.43 26.59
N GLY A 91 12.10 13.07 25.86
CA GLY A 91 12.02 12.50 24.54
C GLY A 91 13.37 12.48 23.83
N SER A 92 13.57 11.49 22.95
CA SER A 92 14.82 11.27 22.21
C SER A 92 14.69 11.54 20.71
N ALA A 93 13.59 12.18 20.28
CA ALA A 93 13.35 12.51 18.89
C ALA A 93 14.44 13.45 18.36
N LYS A 94 14.91 13.16 17.16
CA LYS A 94 15.92 13.96 16.44
C LYS A 94 15.79 13.71 14.96
N TRP A 95 16.09 14.71 14.16
CA TRP A 95 16.18 14.53 12.70
C TRP A 95 17.28 13.54 12.32
N GLY A 96 16.97 12.66 11.36
CA GLY A 96 17.93 11.83 10.67
C GLY A 96 18.70 12.62 9.61
N ASN A 97 19.82 12.07 9.16
CA ASN A 97 20.60 12.66 8.08
C ASN A 97 20.32 11.93 6.77
N ALA A 98 19.81 12.64 5.75
CA ALA A 98 19.48 12.10 4.44
C ALA A 98 20.64 11.30 3.81
N LYS A 99 21.87 11.84 3.84
CA LYS A 99 23.05 11.18 3.26
C LYS A 99 23.39 9.86 3.97
N THR A 100 23.19 9.78 5.27
CA THR A 100 23.44 8.57 6.04
C THR A 100 22.42 7.48 5.70
N VAL A 101 21.15 7.87 5.60
CA VAL A 101 20.05 6.98 5.21
C VAL A 101 20.26 6.50 3.78
N ASP A 102 20.54 7.40 2.86
CA ASP A 102 20.83 7.07 1.46
C ASP A 102 21.97 6.07 1.33
N LYS A 103 23.12 6.34 1.96
CA LYS A 103 24.27 5.42 1.95
C LYS A 103 23.91 4.01 2.47
N LYS A 104 22.96 3.90 3.39
CA LYS A 104 22.54 2.62 3.97
C LYS A 104 21.62 1.83 3.01
N TYR A 105 20.74 2.51 2.27
CA TYR A 105 19.68 1.89 1.50
C TYR A 105 19.87 1.95 -0.01
N ARG A 106 20.62 2.91 -0.53
CA ARG A 106 20.89 3.03 -1.96
C ARG A 106 21.59 1.80 -2.51
N GLN A 107 21.20 1.43 -3.71
CA GLN A 107 21.74 0.32 -4.49
C GLN A 107 22.35 0.84 -5.79
N SER A 108 23.28 0.11 -6.37
CA SER A 108 23.84 0.37 -7.69
C SER A 108 23.34 -0.72 -8.65
N PRO A 109 22.95 -0.37 -9.88
CA PRO A 109 22.90 0.97 -10.49
C PRO A 109 21.78 1.86 -9.91
N PHE A 110 21.76 3.14 -10.32
CA PHE A 110 20.75 4.12 -9.83
C PHE A 110 19.32 3.71 -10.18
N SER A 111 19.11 3.06 -11.33
CA SER A 111 17.81 2.53 -11.75
C SER A 111 17.20 1.53 -10.75
N ASP A 112 18.04 0.79 -10.00
CA ASP A 112 17.58 -0.26 -9.09
C ASP A 112 17.09 0.30 -7.75
N ASN A 113 16.67 1.56 -7.74
CA ASN A 113 16.20 2.23 -6.54
C ASN A 113 14.81 2.84 -6.75
N LYS A 114 14.09 2.91 -5.66
CA LYS A 114 12.90 3.72 -5.47
C LYS A 114 13.31 5.10 -4.97
N LEU A 115 12.80 6.14 -5.59
CA LEU A 115 13.12 7.53 -5.26
C LEU A 115 12.14 8.04 -4.21
N MET A 116 12.66 8.43 -3.04
CA MET A 116 11.82 8.93 -1.94
C MET A 116 11.88 10.45 -1.85
N THR A 117 13.09 11.01 -1.84
CA THR A 117 13.34 12.46 -1.79
C THR A 117 14.52 12.78 -2.70
N GLN A 118 14.92 14.07 -2.78
CA GLN A 118 16.06 14.48 -3.62
C GLN A 118 17.35 13.73 -3.29
N ASN A 119 17.57 13.44 -2.01
CA ASN A 119 18.83 12.85 -1.54
C ASN A 119 18.66 11.46 -0.92
N VAL A 120 17.48 10.85 -0.94
CA VAL A 120 17.24 9.53 -0.37
C VAL A 120 16.59 8.61 -1.38
N CYS A 121 17.28 7.50 -1.65
CA CYS A 121 16.81 6.38 -2.48
C CYS A 121 16.80 5.09 -1.66
N ILE A 122 15.88 4.18 -2.01
CA ILE A 122 15.76 2.86 -1.38
C ILE A 122 15.92 1.80 -2.45
N GLY A 123 16.92 0.93 -2.31
CA GLY A 123 17.17 -0.16 -3.25
C GLY A 123 16.06 -1.19 -3.26
N LEU A 124 15.77 -1.74 -4.43
CA LEU A 124 14.68 -2.72 -4.64
C LEU A 124 14.95 -4.09 -4.01
N ASN A 125 16.18 -4.38 -3.56
CA ASN A 125 16.50 -5.67 -2.94
C ASN A 125 15.94 -5.73 -1.49
N ALA A 126 14.66 -6.10 -1.38
CA ALA A 126 13.95 -6.24 -0.12
C ALA A 126 14.59 -7.27 0.85
N LYS A 127 15.29 -8.28 0.32
CA LYS A 127 16.00 -9.28 1.14
C LYS A 127 17.23 -8.67 1.84
N LYS A 128 18.01 -7.84 1.12
CA LYS A 128 19.19 -7.15 1.64
C LYS A 128 18.84 -6.18 2.78
N HIS A 129 17.78 -5.41 2.61
CA HIS A 129 17.38 -4.37 3.54
C HIS A 129 16.38 -4.87 4.59
N ARG A 130 15.84 -6.09 4.46
CA ARG A 130 14.82 -6.70 5.33
C ARG A 130 13.58 -5.82 5.50
N ARG A 131 13.19 -5.13 4.44
CA ARG A 131 12.04 -4.24 4.37
C ARG A 131 11.09 -4.68 3.27
N ASN A 132 9.81 -4.35 3.40
CA ASN A 132 8.94 -4.33 2.25
C ASN A 132 9.19 -3.04 1.44
N LEU A 133 8.66 -2.98 0.23
CA LEU A 133 8.75 -1.79 -0.62
C LEU A 133 7.40 -1.07 -0.70
N ASN A 134 6.49 -1.37 0.24
CA ASN A 134 5.21 -0.69 0.34
C ASN A 134 5.42 0.69 0.92
N THR A 135 4.90 1.69 0.25
CA THR A 135 5.02 3.09 0.65
C THR A 135 3.65 3.73 0.79
N LEU A 136 3.45 4.44 1.88
CA LEU A 136 2.36 5.38 2.01
C LEU A 136 2.85 6.78 1.63
N VAL A 137 2.18 7.44 0.69
CA VAL A 137 2.46 8.82 0.29
C VAL A 137 1.24 9.67 0.61
N CYS A 138 1.44 10.70 1.41
CA CYS A 138 0.38 11.62 1.79
C CYS A 138 0.73 13.05 1.40
N GLY A 139 -0.16 13.69 0.64
CA GLY A 139 0.03 15.07 0.23
C GLY A 139 -1.25 15.70 -0.31
N GLY A 140 -1.58 16.89 0.18
CA GLY A 140 -2.76 17.63 -0.25
C GLY A 140 -2.81 17.90 -1.75
N SER A 141 -3.92 18.48 -2.22
CA SER A 141 -4.00 18.95 -3.60
C SER A 141 -2.90 19.98 -3.86
N GLY A 142 -2.18 19.88 -4.98
CA GLY A 142 -1.05 20.75 -5.31
C GLY A 142 0.26 20.44 -4.56
N ALA A 143 0.30 19.46 -3.64
CA ALA A 143 1.56 19.06 -2.98
C ALA A 143 2.54 18.35 -3.93
N GLY A 144 2.10 17.99 -5.15
CA GLY A 144 2.93 17.44 -6.20
C GLY A 144 3.20 15.94 -6.08
N LYS A 145 2.23 15.17 -5.57
CA LYS A 145 2.30 13.70 -5.47
C LYS A 145 2.75 13.04 -6.78
N THR A 146 2.04 13.35 -7.86
CA THR A 146 2.33 12.81 -9.19
C THR A 146 3.71 13.27 -9.69
N ARG A 147 4.04 14.56 -9.55
CA ARG A 147 5.27 15.16 -10.07
C ARG A 147 6.53 14.75 -9.30
N PHE A 148 6.47 14.71 -7.97
CA PHE A 148 7.65 14.50 -7.13
C PHE A 148 7.82 13.04 -6.68
N TYR A 149 6.80 12.19 -6.87
CA TYR A 149 6.87 10.80 -6.46
C TYR A 149 6.47 9.81 -7.56
N CYS A 150 5.24 9.91 -8.14
CA CYS A 150 4.76 8.92 -9.11
C CYS A 150 5.64 8.86 -10.36
N LYS A 151 5.72 9.99 -11.08
CA LYS A 151 6.51 10.07 -12.33
C LYS A 151 7.98 9.71 -12.13
N PRO A 152 8.72 10.24 -11.13
CA PRO A 152 10.12 9.87 -10.93
C PRO A 152 10.33 8.37 -10.70
N ASN A 153 9.45 7.71 -9.95
CA ASN A 153 9.54 6.28 -9.70
C ASN A 153 9.20 5.45 -10.94
N LEU A 154 8.21 5.86 -11.71
CA LEU A 154 7.89 5.22 -12.98
C LEU A 154 9.03 5.38 -14.00
N MET A 155 9.68 6.54 -14.03
CA MET A 155 10.82 6.84 -14.89
C MET A 155 12.07 6.00 -14.56
N GLN A 156 12.13 5.33 -13.42
CA GLN A 156 13.20 4.36 -13.11
C GLN A 156 13.14 3.11 -14.01
N CYS A 157 11.98 2.76 -14.54
CA CYS A 157 11.78 1.64 -15.46
C CYS A 157 12.37 0.31 -14.97
N ASN A 158 12.19 0.00 -13.70
CA ASN A 158 12.90 -1.08 -12.99
C ASN A 158 12.04 -2.27 -12.59
N THR A 159 10.71 -2.15 -12.67
CA THR A 159 9.73 -3.21 -12.36
C THR A 159 8.66 -3.22 -13.44
N SER A 160 7.78 -4.20 -13.49
CA SER A 160 6.48 -4.01 -14.11
C SER A 160 5.63 -3.08 -13.25
N PHE A 161 4.76 -2.31 -13.87
CA PHE A 161 3.96 -1.30 -13.17
C PHE A 161 2.47 -1.49 -13.41
N VAL A 162 1.68 -1.31 -12.36
CA VAL A 162 0.23 -1.12 -12.43
C VAL A 162 -0.05 0.28 -11.93
N ILE A 163 -0.55 1.15 -12.79
CA ILE A 163 -0.69 2.57 -12.52
C ILE A 163 -2.17 2.96 -12.53
N LEU A 164 -2.67 3.45 -11.40
CA LEU A 164 -3.94 4.16 -11.38
C LEU A 164 -3.65 5.62 -11.76
N ASP A 165 -4.19 6.06 -12.87
CA ASP A 165 -3.90 7.38 -13.44
C ASP A 165 -5.20 8.18 -13.65
N PRO A 166 -5.61 8.97 -12.65
CA PRO A 166 -6.70 9.92 -12.84
C PRO A 166 -6.33 10.95 -13.90
N LYS A 167 -7.14 11.08 -14.95
CA LYS A 167 -6.93 12.01 -16.09
C LYS A 167 -5.98 11.54 -17.19
N GLY A 168 -5.30 10.42 -17.08
CA GLY A 168 -4.33 9.96 -18.08
C GLY A 168 -3.06 10.85 -18.19
N GLU A 169 -2.77 11.66 -17.15
CA GLU A 169 -1.61 12.55 -17.15
C GLU A 169 -0.29 11.78 -17.10
N ILE A 170 -0.23 10.72 -16.28
CA ILE A 170 0.99 9.94 -16.11
C ILE A 170 1.29 9.18 -17.41
N LEU A 171 0.28 8.54 -18.01
CA LEU A 171 0.42 7.85 -19.29
C LEU A 171 0.91 8.80 -20.40
N ARG A 172 0.22 9.92 -20.57
CA ARG A 172 0.55 10.92 -21.58
C ARG A 172 1.99 11.41 -21.46
N ASP A 173 2.46 11.59 -20.23
CA ASP A 173 3.78 12.16 -19.96
C ASP A 173 4.92 11.14 -20.02
N THR A 174 4.66 9.86 -19.74
CA THR A 174 5.72 8.85 -19.57
C THR A 174 5.62 7.66 -20.53
N GLY A 175 4.50 7.49 -21.25
CA GLY A 175 4.26 6.33 -22.11
C GLY A 175 5.36 6.10 -23.14
N LYS A 176 5.84 7.15 -23.81
CA LYS A 176 6.96 7.03 -24.78
C LYS A 176 8.28 6.55 -24.17
N LEU A 177 8.55 7.00 -22.92
CA LEU A 177 9.73 6.52 -22.20
C LEU A 177 9.61 5.01 -21.96
N LEU A 178 8.44 4.54 -21.53
CA LEU A 178 8.21 3.13 -21.23
C LEU A 178 8.38 2.26 -22.47
N GLU A 179 7.79 2.63 -23.61
CA GLU A 179 7.99 1.92 -24.88
C GLU A 179 9.47 1.86 -25.28
N ARG A 180 10.20 2.98 -25.21
CA ARG A 180 11.64 3.04 -25.48
C ARG A 180 12.47 2.16 -24.55
N LYS A 181 11.98 1.89 -23.33
CA LYS A 181 12.62 0.99 -22.35
C LYS A 181 12.17 -0.46 -22.48
N GLY A 182 11.39 -0.78 -23.52
CA GLY A 182 10.94 -2.13 -23.85
C GLY A 182 9.76 -2.61 -23.00
N TYR A 183 8.97 -1.69 -22.48
CA TYR A 183 7.70 -2.02 -21.84
C TYR A 183 6.62 -2.24 -22.88
N GLU A 184 5.80 -3.24 -22.64
CA GLU A 184 4.48 -3.36 -23.25
C GLU A 184 3.53 -2.46 -22.45
N VAL A 185 3.01 -1.42 -23.13
CA VAL A 185 2.08 -0.46 -22.50
C VAL A 185 0.66 -0.93 -22.76
N ARG A 186 -0.07 -1.27 -21.69
CA ARG A 186 -1.47 -1.68 -21.73
C ARG A 186 -2.32 -0.65 -21.01
N VAL A 187 -3.50 -0.38 -21.53
CA VAL A 187 -4.34 0.71 -21.01
C VAL A 187 -5.77 0.22 -20.89
N LEU A 188 -6.31 0.24 -19.69
CA LEU A 188 -7.75 0.20 -19.43
C LEU A 188 -8.22 1.64 -19.29
N ASP A 189 -8.83 2.20 -20.34
CA ASP A 189 -9.27 3.60 -20.40
C ASP A 189 -10.78 3.69 -20.14
N LEU A 190 -11.14 4.10 -18.93
CA LEU A 190 -12.54 4.36 -18.55
C LEU A 190 -12.96 5.82 -18.80
N ILE A 191 -12.06 6.65 -19.35
CA ILE A 191 -12.33 8.03 -19.77
C ILE A 191 -12.80 8.01 -21.23
N SER A 192 -12.05 7.29 -22.08
CA SER A 192 -12.33 7.13 -23.52
C SER A 192 -12.31 5.64 -23.87
N MET A 193 -13.40 4.94 -23.56
CA MET A 193 -13.47 3.47 -23.68
C MET A 193 -13.12 2.95 -25.07
N GLU A 194 -13.37 3.73 -26.12
CA GLU A 194 -13.04 3.40 -27.51
C GLU A 194 -11.54 3.21 -27.77
N LYS A 195 -10.68 3.82 -26.92
CA LYS A 195 -9.22 3.73 -27.04
C LYS A 195 -8.61 2.74 -26.05
N SER A 196 -9.42 2.02 -25.33
CA SER A 196 -9.00 1.07 -24.32
C SER A 196 -8.62 -0.28 -24.93
N HIS A 197 -7.66 -0.97 -24.31
CA HIS A 197 -7.61 -2.42 -24.46
C HIS A 197 -8.81 -3.05 -23.79
N CYS A 198 -9.30 -4.14 -24.38
CA CYS A 198 -10.39 -4.92 -23.81
C CYS A 198 -9.94 -5.67 -22.56
N TYR A 199 -10.87 -5.79 -21.61
CA TYR A 199 -10.66 -6.52 -20.36
C TYR A 199 -11.89 -7.36 -20.03
N ASN A 200 -11.78 -8.67 -20.20
CA ASN A 200 -12.85 -9.61 -19.87
C ASN A 200 -12.53 -10.35 -18.56
N PRO A 201 -13.27 -10.07 -17.47
CA PRO A 201 -13.05 -10.74 -16.19
C PRO A 201 -13.26 -12.25 -16.22
N PHE A 202 -13.99 -12.82 -17.18
CA PHE A 202 -14.24 -14.26 -17.27
C PHE A 202 -12.98 -15.05 -17.63
N VAL A 203 -12.08 -14.49 -18.42
CA VAL A 203 -10.82 -15.12 -18.82
C VAL A 203 -9.93 -15.51 -17.62
N TYR A 204 -10.11 -14.83 -16.49
CA TYR A 204 -9.30 -15.04 -15.28
C TYR A 204 -9.98 -15.92 -14.22
N LEU A 205 -11.11 -16.55 -14.56
CA LEU A 205 -11.81 -17.51 -13.70
C LEU A 205 -11.19 -18.89 -13.88
N GLN A 206 -10.53 -19.42 -12.86
CA GLN A 206 -9.88 -20.73 -12.92
C GLN A 206 -10.65 -21.81 -12.14
N ASN A 207 -11.51 -21.39 -11.21
CA ASN A 207 -12.23 -22.30 -10.32
C ASN A 207 -13.46 -21.62 -9.70
N ASP A 208 -14.30 -22.41 -9.03
CA ASP A 208 -15.54 -21.95 -8.39
C ASP A 208 -15.34 -20.76 -7.43
N ASN A 209 -14.21 -20.73 -6.70
CA ASN A 209 -13.93 -19.65 -5.76
C ASN A 209 -13.70 -18.32 -6.49
N ASP A 210 -13.13 -18.34 -7.69
CA ASP A 210 -12.87 -17.12 -8.46
C ASP A 210 -14.17 -16.55 -9.01
N VAL A 211 -15.12 -17.40 -9.43
CA VAL A 211 -16.49 -17.00 -9.77
C VAL A 211 -17.16 -16.31 -8.58
N GLN A 212 -17.09 -16.92 -7.39
CA GLN A 212 -17.67 -16.33 -6.18
C GLN A 212 -17.05 -14.97 -5.83
N LYS A 213 -15.73 -14.84 -5.97
CA LYS A 213 -15.03 -13.56 -5.71
C LYS A 213 -15.42 -12.50 -6.73
N LEU A 214 -15.54 -12.86 -8.02
CA LEU A 214 -15.98 -11.93 -9.06
C LEU A 214 -17.36 -11.36 -8.73
N VAL A 215 -18.33 -12.22 -8.45
CA VAL A 215 -19.70 -11.81 -8.12
C VAL A 215 -19.73 -10.98 -6.83
N THR A 216 -19.04 -11.42 -5.78
CA THR A 216 -18.98 -10.69 -4.50
C THR A 216 -18.37 -9.30 -4.69
N ASN A 217 -17.26 -9.19 -5.45
CA ASN A 217 -16.61 -7.91 -5.72
C ASN A 217 -17.53 -6.98 -6.54
N LEU A 218 -18.20 -7.51 -7.56
CA LEU A 218 -19.13 -6.74 -8.37
C LEU A 218 -20.27 -6.16 -7.52
N PHE A 219 -20.93 -6.97 -6.70
CA PHE A 219 -22.00 -6.50 -5.81
C PHE A 219 -21.51 -5.44 -4.86
N LYS A 220 -20.37 -5.66 -4.23
CA LYS A 220 -19.77 -4.71 -3.29
C LYS A 220 -19.42 -3.37 -3.96
N SER A 221 -18.77 -3.42 -5.11
CA SER A 221 -18.28 -2.23 -5.80
C SER A 221 -19.40 -1.45 -6.52
N THR A 222 -20.55 -2.09 -6.79
CA THR A 222 -21.73 -1.44 -7.36
C THR A 222 -22.77 -1.01 -6.32
N THR A 223 -22.54 -1.30 -5.03
CA THR A 223 -23.43 -0.83 -3.94
C THR A 223 -23.24 0.67 -3.73
N PRO A 224 -24.30 1.51 -3.82
CA PRO A 224 -24.19 2.94 -3.59
C PRO A 224 -23.68 3.24 -2.18
N LYS A 225 -22.71 4.15 -2.06
CA LYS A 225 -22.15 4.56 -0.76
C LYS A 225 -23.26 5.18 0.10
N GLY A 226 -23.46 4.64 1.31
CA GLY A 226 -24.48 5.12 2.25
C GLY A 226 -25.85 4.44 2.15
N SER A 227 -26.12 3.63 1.14
CA SER A 227 -27.27 2.73 1.11
C SER A 227 -26.89 1.42 1.79
N GLN A 228 -27.05 1.32 3.11
CA GLN A 228 -27.24 -0.01 3.68
C GLN A 228 -28.61 -0.50 3.20
N SER A 229 -28.62 -1.56 2.38
CA SER A 229 -29.86 -2.27 2.08
C SER A 229 -30.53 -2.60 3.42
N GLN A 230 -31.75 -2.08 3.63
CA GLN A 230 -32.49 -2.37 4.87
C GLN A 230 -32.80 -3.87 4.98
N ASP A 231 -32.78 -4.58 3.86
CA ASP A 231 -33.01 -6.00 3.77
C ASP A 231 -31.93 -6.66 2.85
N PRO A 232 -30.96 -7.38 3.44
CA PRO A 232 -29.92 -8.11 2.69
C PRO A 232 -30.46 -9.20 1.76
N PHE A 233 -31.75 -9.58 1.91
CA PHE A 233 -32.38 -10.64 1.14
C PHE A 233 -32.28 -10.39 -0.38
N TRP A 234 -32.56 -9.16 -0.82
CA TRP A 234 -32.61 -8.82 -2.25
C TRP A 234 -31.22 -8.92 -2.91
N ASP A 235 -30.20 -8.36 -2.28
CA ASP A 235 -28.84 -8.43 -2.78
C ASP A 235 -28.30 -9.87 -2.76
N THR A 236 -28.59 -10.63 -1.71
CA THR A 236 -28.20 -12.04 -1.62
C THR A 236 -28.87 -12.88 -2.69
N SER A 237 -30.17 -12.70 -2.90
CA SER A 237 -30.93 -13.46 -3.91
C SER A 237 -30.50 -13.08 -5.33
N ALA A 238 -30.24 -11.78 -5.59
CA ALA A 238 -29.73 -11.33 -6.88
C ALA A 238 -28.31 -11.87 -7.14
N SER A 239 -27.48 -11.97 -6.11
CA SER A 239 -26.15 -12.59 -6.25
C SER A 239 -26.23 -14.08 -6.55
N MET A 240 -27.23 -14.81 -6.00
CA MET A 240 -27.45 -16.21 -6.35
C MET A 240 -27.82 -16.40 -7.81
N LEU A 241 -28.70 -15.55 -8.34
CA LEU A 241 -29.03 -15.57 -9.77
C LEU A 241 -27.78 -15.29 -10.61
N LEU A 242 -27.02 -14.24 -10.29
CA LEU A 242 -25.79 -13.94 -11.03
C LEU A 242 -24.78 -15.09 -10.96
N LEU A 243 -24.62 -15.73 -9.80
CA LEU A 243 -23.76 -16.92 -9.67
C LEU A 243 -24.21 -18.05 -10.58
N ALA A 244 -25.52 -18.30 -10.67
CA ALA A 244 -26.06 -19.32 -11.57
C ALA A 244 -25.69 -19.01 -13.04
N LEU A 245 -25.88 -17.77 -13.48
CA LEU A 245 -25.59 -17.34 -14.86
C LEU A 245 -24.07 -17.42 -15.15
N VAL A 246 -23.23 -16.89 -14.25
CA VAL A 246 -21.77 -16.90 -14.45
C VAL A 246 -21.21 -18.32 -14.41
N PHE A 247 -21.69 -19.21 -13.52
CA PHE A 247 -21.28 -20.61 -13.51
C PHE A 247 -21.72 -21.35 -14.77
N TYR A 248 -22.94 -21.06 -15.28
CA TYR A 248 -23.37 -21.63 -16.54
C TYR A 248 -22.44 -21.23 -17.67
N LEU A 249 -22.19 -19.93 -17.85
CA LEU A 249 -21.31 -19.44 -18.91
C LEU A 249 -19.88 -19.97 -18.77
N HIS A 250 -19.35 -20.05 -17.55
CA HIS A 250 -17.98 -20.51 -17.33
C HIS A 250 -17.76 -21.97 -17.70
N TYR A 251 -18.75 -22.86 -17.49
CA TYR A 251 -18.59 -24.29 -17.69
C TYR A 251 -19.21 -24.84 -18.97
N GLU A 252 -20.30 -24.23 -19.45
CA GLU A 252 -21.10 -24.79 -20.54
C GLU A 252 -21.02 -23.95 -21.83
N ALA A 253 -20.72 -22.65 -21.72
CA ALA A 253 -20.68 -21.76 -22.88
C ALA A 253 -19.30 -21.74 -23.56
N PRO A 254 -19.22 -21.52 -24.88
CA PRO A 254 -17.95 -21.28 -25.58
C PRO A 254 -17.27 -19.98 -25.07
N GLU A 255 -15.95 -19.90 -25.25
CA GLU A 255 -15.15 -18.80 -24.70
C GLU A 255 -15.64 -17.41 -25.18
N GLU A 256 -16.11 -17.29 -26.41
CA GLU A 256 -16.62 -16.03 -26.97
C GLU A 256 -17.88 -15.52 -26.27
N GLU A 257 -18.65 -16.42 -25.66
CA GLU A 257 -19.88 -16.09 -24.92
C GLU A 257 -19.62 -15.86 -23.42
N GLN A 258 -18.45 -16.17 -22.92
CA GLN A 258 -18.07 -15.99 -21.52
C GLN A 258 -17.78 -14.51 -21.23
N ASN A 259 -18.81 -13.67 -21.13
CA ASN A 259 -18.70 -12.24 -20.87
C ASN A 259 -19.97 -11.66 -20.23
N PHE A 260 -19.91 -10.41 -19.77
CA PHE A 260 -21.07 -9.75 -19.14
C PHE A 260 -22.18 -9.38 -20.13
N ALA A 261 -21.88 -9.22 -21.42
CA ALA A 261 -22.92 -8.98 -22.41
C ALA A 261 -23.85 -10.21 -22.50
N MET A 262 -23.28 -11.42 -22.51
CA MET A 262 -24.07 -12.65 -22.50
C MET A 262 -24.84 -12.84 -21.17
N VAL A 263 -24.27 -12.47 -20.02
CA VAL A 263 -25.04 -12.44 -18.76
C VAL A 263 -26.29 -11.57 -18.89
N MET A 264 -26.18 -10.40 -19.55
CA MET A 264 -27.31 -9.52 -19.77
C MET A 264 -28.37 -10.12 -20.72
N GLU A 265 -27.95 -10.83 -21.76
CA GLU A 265 -28.85 -11.54 -22.66
C GLU A 265 -29.59 -12.67 -21.92
N MET A 266 -28.88 -13.50 -21.15
CA MET A 266 -29.50 -14.54 -20.32
C MET A 266 -30.50 -13.95 -19.33
N LEU A 267 -30.19 -12.81 -18.72
CA LEU A 267 -31.09 -12.13 -17.78
C LEU A 267 -32.35 -11.63 -18.49
N ARG A 268 -32.23 -11.12 -19.72
CA ARG A 268 -33.39 -10.73 -20.56
C ARG A 268 -34.23 -11.95 -20.96
N ALA A 269 -33.59 -13.05 -21.37
CA ALA A 269 -34.24 -14.29 -21.71
C ALA A 269 -35.04 -14.91 -20.54
N GLY A 270 -34.61 -14.62 -19.31
CA GLY A 270 -35.31 -15.04 -18.08
C GLY A 270 -36.39 -14.04 -17.62
N SER A 271 -36.68 -12.94 -18.37
CA SER A 271 -37.61 -11.91 -17.91
C SER A 271 -39.03 -12.44 -17.79
N ILE A 272 -39.65 -12.19 -16.62
CA ILE A 272 -41.05 -12.55 -16.36
C ILE A 272 -41.93 -11.37 -16.81
N GLU A 273 -42.55 -11.51 -17.98
CA GLU A 273 -43.38 -10.43 -18.54
C GLU A 273 -44.74 -10.33 -17.84
N ASP A 274 -45.39 -11.46 -17.58
CA ASP A 274 -46.71 -11.51 -16.92
C ASP A 274 -46.67 -12.41 -15.67
N GLU A 275 -47.24 -11.95 -14.56
CA GLU A 275 -47.26 -12.71 -13.29
C GLU A 275 -48.23 -13.94 -13.40
N GLU A 276 -49.14 -13.95 -14.37
CA GLU A 276 -50.08 -15.04 -14.61
C GLU A 276 -49.58 -16.06 -15.65
N ASP A 277 -48.48 -15.76 -16.36
CA ASP A 277 -47.91 -16.68 -17.35
C ASP A 277 -47.06 -17.77 -16.62
N THR A 278 -47.53 -18.98 -16.71
CA THR A 278 -46.89 -20.18 -16.11
C THR A 278 -45.97 -20.91 -17.09
N ARG A 279 -45.76 -20.37 -18.29
CA ARG A 279 -44.83 -20.98 -19.26
C ARG A 279 -43.38 -20.79 -18.80
N PRO A 280 -42.54 -21.81 -18.99
CA PRO A 280 -41.12 -21.64 -18.71
C PRO A 280 -40.49 -20.58 -19.60
N SER A 281 -39.66 -19.72 -19.04
CA SER A 281 -38.85 -18.78 -19.83
C SER A 281 -37.78 -19.51 -20.62
N PRO A 282 -37.19 -18.92 -21.67
CA PRO A 282 -36.03 -19.52 -22.35
C PRO A 282 -34.86 -19.83 -21.42
N LEU A 283 -34.69 -19.04 -20.35
CA LEU A 283 -33.69 -19.32 -19.32
C LEU A 283 -34.05 -20.58 -18.49
N ASP A 284 -35.36 -20.78 -18.16
CA ASP A 284 -35.81 -21.98 -17.48
C ASP A 284 -35.59 -23.24 -18.32
N GLU A 285 -35.84 -23.14 -19.63
CA GLU A 285 -35.61 -24.25 -20.58
C GLU A 285 -34.11 -24.60 -20.64
N LEU A 286 -33.22 -23.61 -20.70
CA LEU A 286 -31.77 -23.79 -20.69
C LEU A 286 -31.27 -24.52 -19.42
N PHE A 287 -31.76 -24.12 -18.25
CA PHE A 287 -31.41 -24.79 -17.01
C PHE A 287 -32.06 -26.17 -16.84
N ALA A 288 -33.24 -26.39 -17.42
CA ALA A 288 -33.87 -27.71 -17.47
C ALA A 288 -33.06 -28.67 -18.36
N GLU A 289 -32.54 -28.23 -19.49
CA GLU A 289 -31.64 -29.04 -20.33
C GLU A 289 -30.35 -29.39 -19.60
N LEU A 290 -29.74 -28.43 -18.92
CA LEU A 290 -28.57 -28.68 -18.05
C LEU A 290 -28.88 -29.71 -16.94
N GLU A 291 -30.10 -29.68 -16.36
CA GLU A 291 -30.50 -30.63 -15.34
C GLU A 291 -30.63 -32.06 -15.89
N MET A 292 -31.04 -32.22 -17.16
CA MET A 292 -31.10 -33.51 -17.83
C MET A 292 -29.72 -34.07 -18.12
N THR A 293 -28.74 -33.21 -18.44
CA THR A 293 -27.37 -33.61 -18.82
C THR A 293 -26.44 -33.77 -17.62
N ASN A 294 -26.52 -32.83 -16.64
CA ASN A 294 -25.66 -32.82 -15.45
C ASN A 294 -26.45 -32.34 -14.20
N PRO A 295 -27.21 -33.22 -13.54
CA PRO A 295 -28.10 -32.85 -12.42
C PRO A 295 -27.39 -32.26 -11.21
N ASP A 296 -26.09 -32.51 -11.05
CA ASP A 296 -25.25 -32.04 -9.94
C ASP A 296 -24.46 -30.76 -10.24
N HIS A 297 -24.68 -30.18 -11.42
CA HIS A 297 -23.96 -28.98 -11.85
C HIS A 297 -24.13 -27.83 -10.84
N ILE A 298 -23.03 -27.11 -10.57
CA ILE A 298 -23.02 -26.03 -9.57
C ILE A 298 -23.99 -24.90 -9.92
N ALA A 299 -24.12 -24.54 -11.18
CA ALA A 299 -25.05 -23.52 -11.66
C ALA A 299 -26.50 -23.83 -11.29
N LEU A 300 -26.91 -25.13 -11.39
CA LEU A 300 -28.24 -25.60 -11.00
C LEU A 300 -28.51 -25.41 -9.51
N LYS A 301 -27.51 -25.58 -8.63
CA LYS A 301 -27.70 -25.40 -7.19
C LYS A 301 -28.08 -23.95 -6.88
N TYR A 302 -27.44 -23.00 -7.54
CA TYR A 302 -27.75 -21.58 -7.38
C TYR A 302 -29.07 -21.20 -8.06
N TYR A 303 -29.32 -21.73 -9.27
CA TYR A 303 -30.56 -21.48 -9.98
C TYR A 303 -31.79 -21.99 -9.22
N ARG A 304 -31.77 -23.22 -8.73
CA ARG A 304 -32.85 -23.80 -7.90
C ARG A 304 -33.09 -22.96 -6.63
N SER A 305 -32.00 -22.45 -6.00
CA SER A 305 -32.12 -21.58 -4.82
C SER A 305 -32.82 -20.27 -5.15
N TYR A 306 -32.47 -19.65 -6.28
CA TYR A 306 -33.17 -18.48 -6.81
C TYR A 306 -34.61 -18.81 -7.15
N HIS A 307 -34.85 -19.87 -7.91
CA HIS A 307 -36.18 -20.24 -8.48
C HIS A 307 -37.19 -20.76 -7.44
N SER A 308 -36.79 -20.94 -6.20
CA SER A 308 -37.67 -21.38 -5.09
C SER A 308 -38.70 -20.32 -4.65
N GLY A 309 -38.58 -19.10 -5.12
CA GLY A 309 -39.44 -17.97 -4.78
C GLY A 309 -40.78 -17.96 -5.58
N SER A 310 -41.72 -17.12 -5.16
CA SER A 310 -42.92 -16.82 -5.96
C SER A 310 -42.56 -15.99 -7.22
N ALA A 311 -43.34 -16.05 -8.29
CA ALA A 311 -43.12 -15.28 -9.53
C ALA A 311 -42.87 -13.78 -9.25
N LYS A 312 -43.67 -13.18 -8.36
CA LYS A 312 -43.47 -11.79 -7.94
C LYS A 312 -42.13 -11.54 -7.28
N THR A 313 -41.66 -12.49 -6.45
CA THR A 313 -40.35 -12.42 -5.79
C THR A 313 -39.21 -12.54 -6.81
N LEU A 314 -39.34 -13.49 -7.75
CA LEU A 314 -38.35 -13.71 -8.82
C LEU A 314 -38.21 -12.47 -9.70
N LYS A 315 -39.33 -11.85 -10.12
CA LYS A 315 -39.32 -10.58 -10.86
C LYS A 315 -38.60 -9.47 -10.12
N SER A 316 -38.82 -9.33 -8.82
CA SER A 316 -38.12 -8.33 -7.99
C SER A 316 -36.61 -8.60 -7.88
N ILE A 317 -36.21 -9.88 -7.80
CA ILE A 317 -34.78 -10.28 -7.79
C ILE A 317 -34.12 -9.96 -9.14
N GLN A 318 -34.80 -10.27 -10.25
CA GLN A 318 -34.31 -9.94 -11.60
C GLN A 318 -34.13 -8.42 -11.78
N ILE A 319 -35.10 -7.62 -11.35
CA ILE A 319 -34.99 -6.15 -11.39
C ILE A 319 -33.81 -5.66 -10.54
N THR A 320 -33.60 -6.25 -9.36
CA THR A 320 -32.45 -5.91 -8.50
C THR A 320 -31.13 -6.24 -9.20
N LEU A 321 -31.00 -7.40 -9.82
CA LEU A 321 -29.82 -7.78 -10.58
C LEU A 321 -29.61 -6.88 -11.80
N ALA A 322 -30.69 -6.64 -12.58
CA ALA A 322 -30.63 -5.75 -13.73
C ALA A 322 -30.16 -4.34 -13.36
N ALA A 323 -30.62 -3.81 -12.22
CA ALA A 323 -30.17 -2.51 -11.71
C ALA A 323 -28.69 -2.51 -11.32
N ARG A 324 -28.14 -3.63 -10.81
CA ARG A 324 -26.70 -3.77 -10.52
C ARG A 324 -25.84 -3.84 -11.77
N LEU A 325 -26.37 -4.42 -12.85
CA LEU A 325 -25.69 -4.65 -14.11
C LEU A 325 -26.05 -3.62 -15.20
N GLU A 326 -26.87 -2.59 -14.89
CA GLU A 326 -27.42 -1.66 -15.88
C GLU A 326 -26.34 -1.05 -16.79
N LYS A 327 -25.14 -0.83 -16.27
CA LYS A 327 -24.03 -0.21 -17.00
C LYS A 327 -23.51 -1.07 -18.15
N PHE A 328 -23.64 -2.38 -18.06
CA PHE A 328 -23.30 -3.29 -19.14
C PHE A 328 -24.27 -3.24 -20.32
N ASN A 329 -25.37 -2.48 -20.22
CA ASN A 329 -26.21 -2.13 -21.39
C ASN A 329 -25.55 -1.06 -22.28
N LEU A 330 -24.52 -0.37 -21.83
CA LEU A 330 -23.78 0.58 -22.65
C LEU A 330 -22.88 -0.20 -23.62
N GLU A 331 -23.06 0.06 -24.91
CA GLU A 331 -22.31 -0.63 -25.97
C GLU A 331 -20.78 -0.53 -25.78
N SER A 332 -20.30 0.65 -25.34
CA SER A 332 -18.89 0.87 -25.06
C SER A 332 -18.36 -0.05 -23.95
N LEU A 333 -19.13 -0.24 -22.86
CA LEU A 333 -18.71 -1.11 -21.75
C LEU A 333 -18.86 -2.59 -22.12
N ALA A 334 -19.94 -2.95 -22.81
CA ALA A 334 -20.15 -4.32 -23.30
C ALA A 334 -18.99 -4.74 -24.22
N SER A 335 -18.62 -3.89 -25.18
CA SER A 335 -17.49 -4.11 -26.07
C SER A 335 -16.16 -4.19 -25.31
N LEU A 336 -15.91 -3.27 -24.37
CA LEU A 336 -14.70 -3.25 -23.52
C LEU A 336 -14.52 -4.56 -22.75
N THR A 337 -15.62 -5.22 -22.34
CA THR A 337 -15.60 -6.44 -21.52
C THR A 337 -15.86 -7.73 -22.30
N SER A 338 -15.96 -7.67 -23.64
CA SER A 338 -16.25 -8.85 -24.48
C SER A 338 -15.04 -9.72 -24.77
N ALA A 339 -13.85 -9.14 -24.81
CA ALA A 339 -12.57 -9.83 -25.09
C ALA A 339 -11.51 -9.43 -24.05
N ASP A 340 -10.37 -10.11 -24.04
CA ASP A 340 -9.24 -9.76 -23.18
C ASP A 340 -7.98 -9.48 -23.98
N GLU A 341 -7.38 -8.30 -23.73
CA GLU A 341 -6.12 -7.86 -24.30
C GLU A 341 -5.10 -7.50 -23.19
N LEU A 342 -5.54 -7.59 -21.90
CA LEU A 342 -4.68 -7.20 -20.78
C LEU A 342 -3.69 -8.30 -20.35
N ASP A 343 -3.95 -9.58 -20.62
CA ASP A 343 -3.06 -10.70 -20.32
C ASP A 343 -2.38 -10.55 -18.94
N LEU A 344 -3.19 -10.51 -17.87
CA LEU A 344 -2.74 -10.21 -16.51
C LEU A 344 -1.60 -11.13 -16.00
N PRO A 345 -1.60 -12.45 -16.31
CA PRO A 345 -0.53 -13.34 -15.85
C PRO A 345 0.86 -12.92 -16.32
N SER A 346 0.99 -12.36 -17.52
CA SER A 346 2.29 -11.99 -18.10
C SER A 346 2.99 -10.82 -17.40
N MET A 347 2.28 -10.07 -16.54
CA MET A 347 2.86 -8.93 -15.84
C MET A 347 4.01 -9.28 -14.90
N GLY A 348 4.02 -10.50 -14.35
CA GLY A 348 5.12 -11.00 -13.51
C GLY A 348 6.27 -11.63 -14.28
N GLU A 349 6.16 -11.78 -15.60
CA GLU A 349 7.10 -12.51 -16.46
C GLU A 349 7.90 -11.58 -17.38
N LYS A 350 7.27 -10.54 -17.89
CA LYS A 350 7.87 -9.53 -18.77
C LYS A 350 7.63 -8.13 -18.26
N LYS A 351 8.32 -7.12 -18.82
CA LYS A 351 8.12 -5.73 -18.45
C LYS A 351 6.83 -5.19 -19.07
N VAL A 352 5.81 -5.05 -18.25
CA VAL A 352 4.52 -4.50 -18.64
C VAL A 352 4.24 -3.25 -17.81
N ALA A 353 3.63 -2.24 -18.42
CA ALA A 353 3.08 -1.08 -17.74
C ALA A 353 1.58 -1.01 -18.03
N LEU A 354 0.78 -1.44 -17.06
CA LEU A 354 -0.67 -1.41 -17.13
C LEU A 354 -1.20 -0.11 -16.51
N PHE A 355 -1.86 0.70 -17.31
CA PHE A 355 -2.51 1.93 -16.87
C PHE A 355 -4.01 1.70 -16.74
N ALA A 356 -4.58 2.05 -15.60
CA ALA A 356 -6.02 2.17 -15.40
C ALA A 356 -6.36 3.66 -15.34
N LEU A 357 -6.92 4.17 -16.44
CA LEU A 357 -7.35 5.56 -16.54
C LEU A 357 -8.77 5.70 -16.02
N ILE A 358 -8.96 6.53 -15.02
CA ILE A 358 -10.27 6.78 -14.41
C ILE A 358 -10.61 8.27 -14.48
N PRO A 359 -11.89 8.65 -14.68
CA PRO A 359 -12.30 10.04 -14.55
C PRO A 359 -12.09 10.53 -13.09
N ASP A 360 -11.65 11.77 -12.93
CA ASP A 360 -11.45 12.38 -11.60
C ASP A 360 -12.75 12.85 -10.94
N ASN A 361 -13.80 13.08 -11.73
CA ASN A 361 -15.08 13.62 -11.33
C ASN A 361 -16.24 12.61 -11.39
N ASP A 362 -16.01 11.40 -11.93
CA ASP A 362 -17.01 10.35 -12.04
C ASP A 362 -16.44 9.00 -11.60
N SER A 363 -17.10 8.34 -10.66
CA SER A 363 -16.73 7.02 -10.17
C SER A 363 -17.59 5.89 -10.70
N SER A 364 -18.44 6.17 -11.69
CA SER A 364 -19.48 5.24 -12.18
C SER A 364 -18.91 3.91 -12.67
N PHE A 365 -17.74 3.92 -13.29
CA PHE A 365 -17.08 2.73 -13.85
C PHE A 365 -15.92 2.19 -13.03
N ASN A 366 -15.61 2.81 -11.86
CA ASN A 366 -14.48 2.41 -11.04
C ASN A 366 -14.62 0.98 -10.45
N PHE A 367 -15.84 0.41 -10.49
CA PHE A 367 -16.05 -1.00 -10.12
C PHE A 367 -15.24 -1.96 -11.00
N LEU A 368 -15.04 -1.63 -12.28
CA LEU A 368 -14.25 -2.47 -13.19
C LEU A 368 -12.78 -2.50 -12.78
N VAL A 369 -12.22 -1.36 -12.34
CA VAL A 369 -10.85 -1.30 -11.79
C VAL A 369 -10.74 -2.09 -10.48
N SER A 370 -11.80 -2.11 -9.67
CA SER A 370 -11.85 -2.92 -8.45
C SER A 370 -11.79 -4.42 -8.73
N ILE A 371 -12.50 -4.86 -9.78
CA ILE A 371 -12.44 -6.25 -10.27
C ILE A 371 -11.04 -6.55 -10.81
N LEU A 372 -10.49 -5.66 -11.66
CA LEU A 372 -9.15 -5.77 -12.22
C LEU A 372 -8.09 -5.95 -11.13
N TYR A 373 -8.07 -5.11 -10.09
CA TYR A 373 -7.10 -5.25 -9.01
C TYR A 373 -7.24 -6.55 -8.23
N THR A 374 -8.47 -6.98 -7.98
CA THR A 374 -8.72 -8.26 -7.31
C THR A 374 -8.14 -9.41 -8.11
N GLN A 375 -8.41 -9.45 -9.42
CA GLN A 375 -7.90 -10.48 -10.31
C GLN A 375 -6.39 -10.38 -10.51
N LEU A 376 -5.84 -9.17 -10.64
CA LEU A 376 -4.38 -8.97 -10.69
C LEU A 376 -3.67 -9.58 -9.47
N PHE A 377 -4.11 -9.28 -8.26
CA PHE A 377 -3.51 -9.86 -7.07
C PHE A 377 -3.62 -11.38 -7.07
N GLN A 378 -4.77 -11.92 -7.48
CA GLN A 378 -4.97 -13.38 -7.57
C GLN A 378 -4.01 -14.01 -8.57
N GLN A 379 -3.93 -13.48 -9.80
CA GLN A 379 -3.08 -14.01 -10.86
C GLN A 379 -1.60 -13.90 -10.51
N LEU A 380 -1.15 -12.75 -10.00
CA LEU A 380 0.25 -12.56 -9.61
C LEU A 380 0.66 -13.45 -8.43
N PHE A 381 -0.22 -13.65 -7.45
CA PHE A 381 0.06 -14.52 -6.30
C PHE A 381 0.06 -15.98 -6.71
N TYR A 382 -0.89 -16.39 -7.56
CA TYR A 382 -0.92 -17.73 -8.11
C TYR A 382 0.36 -18.02 -8.92
N ALA A 383 0.74 -17.12 -9.82
CA ALA A 383 1.96 -17.26 -10.62
C ALA A 383 3.21 -17.34 -9.72
N ALA A 384 3.33 -16.47 -8.71
CA ALA A 384 4.45 -16.50 -7.79
C ALA A 384 4.54 -17.83 -7.02
N ASP A 385 3.43 -18.29 -6.45
CA ASP A 385 3.40 -19.44 -5.54
C ASP A 385 3.47 -20.78 -6.28
N HIS A 386 2.79 -20.91 -7.42
CA HIS A 386 2.63 -22.20 -8.11
C HIS A 386 3.50 -22.35 -9.36
N ILE A 387 3.85 -21.25 -10.04
CA ILE A 387 4.64 -21.30 -11.28
C ILE A 387 6.12 -20.97 -11.01
N HIS A 388 6.39 -19.94 -10.21
CA HIS A 388 7.75 -19.37 -10.07
C HIS A 388 8.42 -19.65 -8.72
N GLY A 389 7.93 -20.61 -7.93
CA GLY A 389 8.60 -21.06 -6.69
C GLY A 389 8.67 -20.03 -5.57
N GLY A 390 7.68 -19.16 -5.48
CA GLY A 390 7.45 -18.22 -4.39
C GLY A 390 7.76 -16.75 -4.67
N SER A 391 8.28 -16.39 -5.85
CA SER A 391 8.53 -14.99 -6.24
C SER A 391 8.49 -14.81 -7.75
N LEU A 392 7.87 -13.73 -8.20
CA LEU A 392 7.80 -13.39 -9.63
C LEU A 392 9.19 -13.13 -10.22
N PRO A 393 9.47 -13.54 -11.47
CA PRO A 393 10.69 -13.23 -12.20
C PRO A 393 10.90 -11.72 -12.38
N VAL A 394 9.85 -11.00 -12.75
CA VAL A 394 9.84 -9.54 -12.83
C VAL A 394 8.98 -9.00 -11.70
N PRO A 395 9.57 -8.22 -10.77
CA PRO A 395 8.77 -7.61 -9.69
C PRO A 395 7.69 -6.68 -10.25
N VAL A 396 6.54 -6.63 -9.58
CA VAL A 396 5.40 -5.78 -9.97
C VAL A 396 5.18 -4.71 -8.90
N HIS A 397 5.12 -3.44 -9.34
CA HIS A 397 4.88 -2.31 -8.46
C HIS A 397 3.56 -1.59 -8.80
N PHE A 398 2.65 -1.52 -7.84
CA PHE A 398 1.39 -0.80 -7.96
C PHE A 398 1.59 0.65 -7.54
N LEU A 399 1.38 1.59 -8.46
CA LEU A 399 1.32 3.04 -8.21
C LEU A 399 -0.14 3.47 -8.19
N MET A 400 -0.72 3.59 -7.01
CA MET A 400 -2.13 3.90 -6.84
C MET A 400 -2.31 5.40 -6.56
N ASP A 401 -2.24 6.23 -7.61
CA ASP A 401 -2.52 7.67 -7.46
C ASP A 401 -4.03 7.87 -7.24
N GLU A 402 -4.38 8.70 -6.27
CA GLU A 402 -5.76 8.84 -5.80
C GLU A 402 -6.44 7.52 -5.37
N PHE A 403 -5.72 6.73 -4.60
CA PHE A 403 -6.15 5.44 -4.04
C PHE A 403 -7.60 5.40 -3.52
N ALA A 404 -8.11 6.52 -3.00
CA ALA A 404 -9.45 6.62 -2.45
C ALA A 404 -10.59 6.50 -3.47
N ASN A 405 -10.29 6.58 -4.77
CA ASN A 405 -11.29 6.54 -5.82
C ASN A 405 -11.68 5.11 -6.26
N VAL A 406 -10.95 4.10 -5.81
CA VAL A 406 -11.18 2.70 -6.16
C VAL A 406 -11.51 1.88 -4.93
N SER A 407 -12.53 1.02 -5.02
CA SER A 407 -12.83 0.05 -3.99
C SER A 407 -11.87 -1.13 -4.10
N LEU A 408 -11.21 -1.48 -3.02
CA LEU A 408 -10.30 -2.61 -2.95
C LEU A 408 -10.91 -3.77 -2.16
N PRO A 409 -10.35 -4.99 -2.27
CA PRO A 409 -10.78 -6.12 -1.46
C PRO A 409 -10.76 -5.79 0.04
N ASP A 410 -11.71 -6.33 0.82
CA ASP A 410 -11.78 -6.11 2.28
C ASP A 410 -10.52 -6.56 3.02
N ASP A 411 -9.88 -7.61 2.50
CA ASP A 411 -8.65 -8.17 3.05
C ASP A 411 -7.38 -7.50 2.49
N PHE A 412 -7.46 -6.25 2.01
CA PHE A 412 -6.32 -5.55 1.41
C PHE A 412 -5.14 -5.42 2.37
N ASP A 413 -5.38 -5.27 3.66
CA ASP A 413 -4.33 -5.27 4.68
C ASP A 413 -3.59 -6.61 4.77
N LYS A 414 -4.31 -7.74 4.61
CA LYS A 414 -3.71 -9.08 4.53
C LYS A 414 -2.90 -9.25 3.24
N ILE A 415 -3.45 -8.77 2.11
CA ILE A 415 -2.77 -8.76 0.81
C ILE A 415 -1.43 -8.03 0.93
N LEU A 416 -1.41 -6.83 1.53
CA LEU A 416 -0.19 -6.04 1.77
C LEU A 416 0.86 -6.81 2.57
N SER A 417 0.44 -7.58 3.57
CA SER A 417 1.35 -8.31 4.46
C SER A 417 2.12 -9.42 3.75
N VAL A 418 1.56 -10.01 2.70
CA VAL A 418 2.12 -11.17 1.98
C VAL A 418 2.79 -10.83 0.63
N MET A 419 2.62 -9.60 0.13
CA MET A 419 3.15 -9.14 -1.17
C MET A 419 4.66 -9.28 -1.30
N ARG A 420 5.39 -8.91 -0.24
CA ARG A 420 6.86 -8.81 -0.26
C ARG A 420 7.56 -10.08 -0.74
N SER A 421 7.14 -11.25 -0.26
CA SER A 421 7.76 -12.54 -0.61
C SER A 421 7.60 -12.86 -2.09
N ARG A 422 6.52 -12.42 -2.69
CA ARG A 422 6.11 -12.68 -4.07
C ARG A 422 6.69 -11.71 -5.09
N GLY A 423 7.45 -10.70 -4.66
CA GLY A 423 7.99 -9.68 -5.55
C GLY A 423 6.97 -8.61 -5.96
N VAL A 424 5.90 -8.47 -5.19
CA VAL A 424 4.87 -7.43 -5.39
C VAL A 424 5.02 -6.33 -4.34
N SER A 425 4.81 -5.08 -4.73
CA SER A 425 4.84 -3.93 -3.84
C SER A 425 3.86 -2.86 -4.27
N VAL A 426 3.50 -1.95 -3.35
CA VAL A 426 2.51 -0.91 -3.60
C VAL A 426 2.94 0.45 -3.08
N SER A 427 2.62 1.50 -3.80
CA SER A 427 2.61 2.88 -3.34
C SER A 427 1.17 3.36 -3.22
N ILE A 428 0.70 3.50 -1.99
CA ILE A 428 -0.62 4.02 -1.65
C ILE A 428 -0.52 5.53 -1.58
N ILE A 429 -1.18 6.24 -2.48
CA ILE A 429 -1.06 7.69 -2.61
C ILE A 429 -2.40 8.34 -2.26
N LEU A 430 -2.39 9.19 -1.24
CA LEU A 430 -3.56 9.81 -0.65
C LEU A 430 -3.41 11.33 -0.57
N GLN A 431 -4.53 12.03 -0.56
CA GLN A 431 -4.54 13.46 -0.27
C GLN A 431 -4.36 13.72 1.24
N ASN A 432 -4.96 12.87 2.07
CA ASN A 432 -4.89 12.93 3.54
C ASN A 432 -5.23 11.56 4.16
N LEU A 433 -4.89 11.37 5.43
CA LEU A 433 -5.17 10.12 6.14
C LEU A 433 -6.65 9.91 6.45
N ALA A 434 -7.47 10.96 6.47
CA ALA A 434 -8.91 10.83 6.68
C ALA A 434 -9.56 10.00 5.56
N GLN A 435 -9.05 10.08 4.32
CA GLN A 435 -9.51 9.22 3.22
C GLN A 435 -9.29 7.73 3.53
N LEU A 436 -8.11 7.36 4.03
CA LEU A 436 -7.80 5.98 4.38
C LEU A 436 -8.68 5.48 5.54
N LYS A 437 -8.89 6.33 6.54
CA LYS A 437 -9.76 6.03 7.69
C LYS A 437 -11.23 5.84 7.27
N ALA A 438 -11.70 6.61 6.31
CA ALA A 438 -13.06 6.48 5.78
C ALA A 438 -13.27 5.19 4.96
N LEU A 439 -12.23 4.74 4.24
CA LEU A 439 -12.30 3.51 3.44
C LEU A 439 -12.14 2.25 4.30
N PHE A 440 -11.29 2.28 5.32
CA PHE A 440 -10.88 1.13 6.13
C PHE A 440 -10.96 1.46 7.62
N GLU A 441 -12.18 1.69 8.13
CA GLU A 441 -12.44 2.19 9.49
C GLU A 441 -11.63 1.48 10.60
N LYS A 442 -11.49 0.16 10.53
CA LYS A 442 -10.78 -0.67 11.52
C LYS A 442 -9.39 -1.14 11.07
N GLN A 443 -9.13 -1.16 9.76
CA GLN A 443 -7.92 -1.74 9.18
C GLN A 443 -6.89 -0.70 8.74
N TRP A 444 -7.22 0.61 8.79
CA TRP A 444 -6.33 1.67 8.32
C TRP A 444 -4.96 1.65 9.01
N GLU A 445 -4.91 1.36 10.31
CA GLU A 445 -3.64 1.25 11.05
C GLU A 445 -2.82 0.03 10.60
N SER A 446 -3.48 -1.09 10.28
CA SER A 446 -2.84 -2.26 9.72
C SER A 446 -2.24 -1.96 8.34
N ILE A 447 -2.96 -1.21 7.50
CA ILE A 447 -2.49 -0.79 6.17
C ILE A 447 -1.24 0.09 6.30
N VAL A 448 -1.30 1.12 7.16
CA VAL A 448 -0.13 1.98 7.42
C VAL A 448 1.03 1.18 8.01
N GLY A 449 0.76 0.28 8.95
CA GLY A 449 1.77 -0.59 9.57
C GLY A 449 2.44 -1.56 8.59
N ASN A 450 1.78 -1.91 7.49
CA ASN A 450 2.32 -2.72 6.40
C ASN A 450 3.09 -1.90 5.35
N CYS A 451 3.24 -0.58 5.52
CA CYS A 451 4.10 0.27 4.72
C CYS A 451 5.38 0.60 5.51
N ASP A 452 6.53 0.11 5.05
CA ASP A 452 7.81 0.39 5.72
C ASP A 452 8.27 1.83 5.51
N GLU A 453 7.77 2.51 4.49
CA GLU A 453 8.03 3.91 4.18
C GLU A 453 6.73 4.73 4.23
N PHE A 454 6.82 5.89 4.88
CA PHE A 454 5.79 6.93 4.83
C PHE A 454 6.42 8.24 4.38
N LEU A 455 5.92 8.80 3.27
CA LEU A 455 6.36 10.06 2.70
C LEU A 455 5.25 11.11 2.83
N TYR A 456 5.49 12.14 3.61
CA TYR A 456 4.60 13.27 3.75
C TYR A 456 5.08 14.47 2.90
N LEU A 457 4.22 14.93 1.99
CA LEU A 457 4.53 16.00 1.02
C LEU A 457 3.89 17.34 1.38
N GLY A 458 3.23 17.43 2.54
CA GLY A 458 2.48 18.63 2.94
C GLY A 458 0.98 18.50 2.66
N GLY A 459 0.18 19.31 3.34
CA GLY A 459 -1.27 19.29 3.22
C GLY A 459 -1.93 20.22 4.24
N ASN A 460 -3.27 20.29 4.24
CA ASN A 460 -4.02 21.18 5.13
C ASN A 460 -5.00 20.44 6.07
N GLU A 461 -4.94 19.12 6.15
CA GLU A 461 -5.88 18.31 6.93
C GLU A 461 -5.33 18.05 8.35
N GLN A 462 -6.11 18.42 9.38
CA GLN A 462 -5.68 18.47 10.77
C GLN A 462 -5.32 17.09 11.36
N SER A 463 -6.06 16.03 11.01
CA SER A 463 -5.77 14.71 11.59
C SER A 463 -4.47 14.14 11.06
N THR A 464 -4.11 14.47 9.81
CA THR A 464 -2.81 14.12 9.22
C THR A 464 -1.67 14.88 9.89
N HIS A 465 -1.85 16.19 10.16
CA HIS A 465 -0.81 16.96 10.87
C HIS A 465 -0.54 16.41 12.27
N LYS A 466 -1.59 16.08 13.03
CA LYS A 466 -1.45 15.43 14.34
C LYS A 466 -0.70 14.11 14.25
N TYR A 467 -1.08 13.26 13.29
CA TYR A 467 -0.44 11.97 13.10
C TYR A 467 1.05 12.10 12.75
N VAL A 468 1.39 13.01 11.84
CA VAL A 468 2.80 13.29 11.47
C VAL A 468 3.59 13.82 12.67
N SER A 469 3.03 14.75 13.45
CA SER A 469 3.66 15.28 14.65
C SER A 469 3.89 14.20 15.71
N GLU A 470 2.91 13.30 15.92
CA GLU A 470 3.04 12.17 16.84
C GLU A 470 4.13 11.17 16.40
N LEU A 471 4.21 10.88 15.08
CA LEU A 471 5.28 10.03 14.52
C LEU A 471 6.66 10.65 14.66
N LEU A 472 6.79 11.96 14.55
CA LEU A 472 8.05 12.68 14.78
C LEU A 472 8.53 12.55 16.22
N GLY A 473 7.59 12.48 17.18
CA GLY A 473 7.85 12.32 18.59
C GLY A 473 8.36 13.60 19.26
N LYS A 474 8.78 13.46 20.53
CA LYS A 474 9.22 14.59 21.36
C LYS A 474 10.73 14.60 21.51
N GLU A 475 11.31 15.80 21.49
CA GLU A 475 12.67 16.09 21.89
C GLU A 475 12.72 16.77 23.25
N THR A 476 13.82 16.62 23.94
CA THR A 476 14.11 17.32 25.18
C THR A 476 14.79 18.64 24.87
N ILE A 477 14.17 19.75 25.29
CA ILE A 477 14.72 21.11 25.13
C ILE A 477 15.03 21.75 26.46
N ASP A 478 16.10 22.54 26.50
CA ASP A 478 16.43 23.39 27.64
C ASP A 478 15.64 24.70 27.50
N THR A 479 14.82 25.02 28.50
CA THR A 479 14.03 26.26 28.56
C THR A 479 14.53 27.13 29.72
N ASN A 480 14.82 28.39 29.43
CA ASN A 480 15.22 29.36 30.44
C ASN A 480 14.06 30.31 30.69
N THR A 481 13.57 30.35 31.91
CA THR A 481 12.59 31.38 32.36
C THR A 481 13.32 32.48 33.13
N TYR A 482 13.16 33.71 32.66
CA TYR A 482 13.75 34.90 33.28
C TYR A 482 12.68 35.61 34.10
N GLY A 483 12.89 35.65 35.41
CA GLY A 483 12.05 36.46 36.34
C GLY A 483 12.79 37.74 36.71
N LYS A 484 12.24 38.92 36.38
CA LYS A 484 12.74 40.23 36.83
C LYS A 484 11.68 40.87 37.73
N SER A 485 11.98 40.98 39.02
CA SER A 485 11.11 41.78 39.90
C SER A 485 11.62 43.22 39.96
N SER A 486 10.73 44.17 39.71
CA SER A 486 11.02 45.62 39.76
C SER A 486 10.60 46.15 41.13
N GLY A 487 11.53 46.25 42.07
CA GLY A 487 11.36 46.81 43.39
C GLY A 487 12.69 47.28 43.97
N ARG A 488 12.63 47.97 45.17
CA ARG A 488 13.79 48.60 45.79
C ARG A 488 14.97 47.64 46.14
N SER A 489 14.75 46.30 46.02
CA SER A 489 15.78 45.26 45.96
C SER A 489 15.43 44.28 44.83
N GLY A 490 15.67 44.73 43.58
CA GLY A 490 15.39 43.94 42.38
C GLY A 490 16.18 42.63 42.43
N ASN A 491 15.47 41.50 42.37
CA ASN A 491 16.07 40.19 42.30
C ASN A 491 15.97 39.65 40.88
N TYR A 492 17.09 39.18 40.31
CA TYR A 492 17.15 38.53 39.01
C TYR A 492 17.28 37.03 39.26
N SER A 493 16.28 36.24 38.87
CA SER A 493 16.36 34.80 38.95
C SER A 493 16.26 34.19 37.57
N THR A 494 17.20 33.35 37.24
CA THR A 494 17.20 32.50 36.02
C THR A 494 16.87 31.08 36.47
N ASN A 495 15.71 30.58 36.02
CA ASN A 495 15.35 29.19 36.30
C ASN A 495 15.58 28.36 35.05
N TYR A 496 16.43 27.35 35.16
CA TYR A 496 16.69 26.38 34.09
C TYR A 496 15.71 25.23 34.23
N GLN A 497 14.87 25.04 33.21
CA GLN A 497 13.90 23.96 33.19
C GLN A 497 14.11 23.12 31.92
N ILE A 498 14.06 21.80 32.08
CA ILE A 498 14.07 20.86 30.96
C ILE A 498 12.62 20.50 30.66
N SER A 499 12.19 20.63 29.41
CA SER A 499 10.85 20.28 28.97
C SER A 499 10.86 19.46 27.69
N GLY A 500 9.75 18.72 27.45
CA GLY A 500 9.54 17.99 26.21
C GLY A 500 8.77 18.85 25.20
N ARG A 501 9.26 18.88 23.95
CA ARG A 501 8.55 19.51 22.84
C ARG A 501 8.46 18.53 21.68
N GLU A 502 7.34 18.52 20.95
CA GLU A 502 7.27 17.81 19.67
C GLU A 502 8.36 18.36 18.72
N LEU A 503 9.02 17.45 17.97
CA LEU A 503 10.06 17.81 16.99
C LEU A 503 9.52 18.79 15.93
N LEU A 504 8.26 18.62 15.53
CA LEU A 504 7.40 19.62 14.90
C LEU A 504 6.00 19.53 15.52
N THR A 505 5.45 20.64 15.93
CA THR A 505 4.04 20.71 16.36
C THR A 505 3.11 20.55 15.15
N PRO A 506 1.83 20.16 15.33
CA PRO A 506 0.88 20.08 14.21
C PRO A 506 0.78 21.35 13.36
N ASP A 507 0.91 22.52 14.01
CA ASP A 507 0.91 23.81 13.30
C ASP A 507 2.17 24.00 12.45
N GLU A 508 3.32 23.58 12.94
CA GLU A 508 4.59 23.61 12.18
C GLU A 508 4.56 22.61 11.02
N VAL A 509 3.96 21.42 11.21
CA VAL A 509 3.73 20.45 10.14
C VAL A 509 2.85 21.05 9.03
N ARG A 510 1.80 21.81 9.41
CA ARG A 510 0.96 22.54 8.45
C ARG A 510 1.74 23.59 7.65
N MET A 511 2.69 24.25 8.30
CA MET A 511 3.52 25.31 7.69
C MET A 511 4.76 24.78 6.98
N LEU A 512 4.88 23.46 6.77
CA LEU A 512 6.01 22.87 6.05
C LEU A 512 6.16 23.53 4.67
N ASP A 513 7.34 24.08 4.41
CA ASP A 513 7.66 24.68 3.09
C ASP A 513 7.46 23.64 1.99
N ASN A 514 6.73 24.04 0.93
CA ASN A 514 6.34 23.12 -0.15
C ASN A 514 7.53 22.51 -0.92
N ARG A 515 8.74 22.99 -0.73
CA ARG A 515 9.96 22.39 -1.31
C ARG A 515 10.39 21.12 -0.56
N TYR A 516 9.98 20.94 0.69
CA TYR A 516 10.41 19.84 1.56
C TYR A 516 9.36 18.75 1.66
N ALA A 517 9.86 17.57 1.97
CA ALA A 517 9.09 16.39 2.36
C ALA A 517 9.63 15.84 3.69
N ILE A 518 8.77 15.13 4.43
CA ILE A 518 9.17 14.39 5.62
C ILE A 518 9.06 12.90 5.28
N LEU A 519 10.19 12.21 5.39
CA LEU A 519 10.29 10.78 5.13
C LEU A 519 10.48 10.00 6.43
N PHE A 520 9.58 9.06 6.66
CA PHE A 520 9.68 8.08 7.72
C PHE A 520 10.03 6.72 7.12
N ILE A 521 11.03 6.07 7.67
CA ILE A 521 11.44 4.71 7.33
C ILE A 521 11.46 3.90 8.62
N ARG A 522 10.79 2.76 8.64
CA ARG A 522 10.71 1.91 9.84
C ARG A 522 12.09 1.62 10.43
N GLY A 523 12.30 1.99 11.70
CA GLY A 523 13.58 1.79 12.43
C GLY A 523 14.66 2.82 12.12
N GLU A 524 14.34 3.89 11.38
CA GLU A 524 15.21 5.04 11.17
C GLU A 524 14.62 6.30 11.84
N ARG A 525 15.48 7.30 12.03
CA ARG A 525 15.01 8.63 12.41
C ARG A 525 14.35 9.31 11.23
N PRO A 526 13.29 10.11 11.45
CA PRO A 526 12.63 10.84 10.38
C PRO A 526 13.59 11.79 9.67
N VAL A 527 13.44 11.91 8.36
CA VAL A 527 14.31 12.77 7.53
C VAL A 527 13.46 13.86 6.89
N MET A 528 13.82 15.11 7.09
CA MET A 528 13.29 16.25 6.33
C MET A 528 14.26 16.55 5.20
N ASP A 529 13.79 16.45 3.94
CA ASP A 529 14.62 16.63 2.77
C ASP A 529 13.82 17.30 1.63
N LEU A 530 14.52 17.79 0.61
CA LEU A 530 13.87 18.35 -0.56
C LEU A 530 13.06 17.28 -1.30
N LYS A 531 11.89 17.64 -1.84
CA LYS A 531 11.14 16.82 -2.79
C LYS A 531 12.02 16.52 -4.01
N TYR A 532 11.83 15.36 -4.62
CA TYR A 532 12.62 14.96 -5.78
C TYR A 532 12.34 15.86 -6.98
N ASP A 533 13.39 16.48 -7.53
CA ASP A 533 13.28 17.31 -8.73
C ASP A 533 13.29 16.42 -9.98
N ILE A 534 12.14 16.28 -10.64
CA ILE A 534 11.97 15.44 -11.83
C ILE A 534 12.92 15.85 -12.96
N LEU A 535 13.29 17.14 -13.06
CA LEU A 535 14.19 17.63 -14.11
C LEU A 535 15.62 17.12 -13.95
N LYS A 536 15.98 16.58 -12.77
CA LYS A 536 17.28 15.95 -12.52
C LYS A 536 17.28 14.44 -12.81
N HIS A 537 16.12 13.89 -13.20
CA HIS A 537 16.05 12.47 -13.50
C HIS A 537 16.79 12.13 -14.81
N PRO A 538 17.61 11.05 -14.88
CA PRO A 538 18.37 10.69 -16.09
C PRO A 538 17.50 10.48 -17.33
N ASN A 539 16.28 10.00 -17.16
CA ASN A 539 15.34 9.70 -18.24
C ASN A 539 14.39 10.86 -18.57
N VAL A 540 14.56 12.05 -17.99
CA VAL A 540 13.62 13.18 -18.19
C VAL A 540 13.47 13.58 -19.65
N ALA A 541 14.55 13.50 -20.44
CA ALA A 541 14.55 13.86 -21.87
C ALA A 541 13.54 13.05 -22.71
N TYR A 542 13.07 11.90 -22.21
CA TYR A 542 12.12 11.02 -22.89
C TYR A 542 10.68 11.19 -22.40
N THR A 543 10.42 12.23 -21.62
CA THR A 543 9.10 12.57 -21.05
C THR A 543 8.68 13.97 -21.49
N THR A 544 7.42 14.32 -21.32
CA THR A 544 6.94 15.68 -21.63
C THR A 544 7.59 16.74 -20.75
N ASP A 545 8.00 16.42 -19.52
CA ASP A 545 8.79 17.32 -18.68
C ASP A 545 10.15 17.65 -19.30
N GLY A 546 10.71 16.79 -20.13
CA GLY A 546 11.91 17.00 -20.94
C GLY A 546 11.64 17.46 -22.37
N ARG A 547 10.40 17.87 -22.68
CA ARG A 547 9.93 18.34 -24.00
C ARG A 547 9.79 17.24 -25.06
N GLU A 548 9.69 15.97 -24.68
CA GLU A 548 9.24 14.91 -25.60
C GLU A 548 7.77 15.15 -25.95
N LYS A 549 7.34 14.69 -27.13
CA LYS A 549 5.93 14.76 -27.52
C LYS A 549 5.08 13.89 -26.59
N PRO A 550 3.85 14.31 -26.23
CA PRO A 550 2.93 13.48 -25.46
C PRO A 550 2.74 12.09 -26.07
N TYR A 551 2.57 11.10 -25.21
CA TYR A 551 2.14 9.75 -25.64
C TYR A 551 0.66 9.79 -26.00
N LEU A 552 0.31 9.26 -27.14
CA LEU A 552 -1.06 9.07 -27.58
C LEU A 552 -1.31 7.57 -27.63
N HIS A 553 -2.27 7.09 -26.85
CA HIS A 553 -2.64 5.70 -26.84
C HIS A 553 -3.74 5.45 -27.87
N GLY A 554 -3.54 4.40 -28.68
CA GLY A 554 -4.55 3.87 -29.59
C GLY A 554 -4.84 4.79 -30.78
N GLU A 555 -4.63 4.28 -31.98
CA GLU A 555 -5.55 4.60 -33.08
C GLU A 555 -6.89 4.00 -32.68
N VAL A 556 -8.01 4.66 -32.99
CA VAL A 556 -9.36 4.12 -32.73
C VAL A 556 -9.43 2.75 -33.36
N THR A 557 -9.15 1.72 -32.61
CA THR A 557 -9.50 0.37 -33.01
C THR A 557 -11.01 0.34 -32.80
N ILE A 558 -11.75 0.49 -33.91
CA ILE A 558 -13.17 0.16 -33.91
C ILE A 558 -13.20 -1.27 -33.40
N PRO A 559 -13.78 -1.56 -32.25
CA PRO A 559 -13.91 -2.93 -31.82
C PRO A 559 -14.64 -3.62 -32.97
N HIS A 560 -14.00 -4.62 -33.56
CA HIS A 560 -14.78 -5.56 -34.34
C HIS A 560 -15.72 -6.22 -33.33
N SER A 561 -16.86 -5.58 -33.07
CA SER A 561 -18.00 -6.27 -32.55
C SER A 561 -18.37 -7.29 -33.64
N SER A 562 -17.69 -8.42 -33.63
CA SER A 562 -18.32 -9.63 -34.11
C SER A 562 -19.44 -9.94 -33.11
N ILE A 563 -20.48 -9.13 -33.13
CA ILE A 563 -21.80 -9.67 -32.88
C ILE A 563 -21.93 -10.66 -34.02
N SER A 564 -21.53 -11.91 -33.79
CA SER A 564 -22.03 -13.00 -34.60
C SER A 564 -23.53 -13.01 -34.32
N VAL A 565 -24.27 -12.19 -35.09
CA VAL A 565 -25.65 -12.53 -35.39
C VAL A 565 -25.56 -14.03 -35.67
N LEU A 566 -26.22 -14.84 -34.86
CA LEU A 566 -26.42 -16.27 -35.08
C LEU A 566 -26.53 -16.45 -36.58
N ALA A 567 -25.52 -17.04 -37.20
CA ALA A 567 -25.55 -17.37 -38.60
C ALA A 567 -26.69 -18.39 -38.71
N ILE A 568 -27.84 -17.91 -39.05
CA ILE A 568 -28.95 -18.77 -39.46
C ILE A 568 -28.42 -19.50 -40.68
N ASP A 569 -28.26 -20.81 -40.55
CA ASP A 569 -27.77 -21.65 -41.64
C ASP A 569 -28.66 -21.37 -42.85
N PRO A 570 -28.11 -21.05 -44.01
CA PRO A 570 -28.92 -20.75 -45.19
C PRO A 570 -29.94 -21.84 -45.54
N GLU A 571 -29.80 -23.06 -45.02
CA GLU A 571 -30.73 -24.18 -45.19
C GLU A 571 -31.96 -24.12 -44.27
N ASP A 572 -31.96 -23.27 -43.21
CA ASP A 572 -33.06 -23.13 -42.25
C ASP A 572 -34.02 -21.95 -42.57
N VAL A 573 -33.81 -21.24 -43.67
CA VAL A 573 -34.73 -20.19 -44.10
C VAL A 573 -35.93 -20.85 -44.77
N PRO A 574 -37.19 -20.75 -44.23
CA PRO A 574 -38.37 -21.25 -44.91
C PRO A 574 -38.52 -20.55 -46.25
N GLU A 575 -38.73 -21.31 -47.33
CA GLU A 575 -39.10 -20.81 -48.65
C GLU A 575 -40.47 -20.07 -48.59
N GLY A 576 -40.45 -18.84 -48.09
CA GLY A 576 -41.64 -17.98 -48.03
C GLY A 576 -41.20 -16.53 -48.22
N GLY A 577 -41.25 -16.08 -49.45
CA GLY A 577 -40.73 -14.83 -49.95
C GLY A 577 -41.02 -13.61 -49.09
N TYR A 578 -39.98 -12.91 -48.71
CA TYR A 578 -40.05 -11.47 -48.42
C TYR A 578 -39.77 -10.71 -49.72
N GLY A 579 -40.63 -9.75 -50.03
CA GLY A 579 -40.57 -8.98 -51.25
C GLY A 579 -39.22 -8.28 -51.44
N GLU A 580 -38.90 -8.12 -52.71
CA GLU A 580 -37.69 -7.46 -53.20
C GLU A 580 -37.47 -6.10 -52.50
N THR A 581 -36.54 -6.05 -51.55
CA THR A 581 -35.92 -4.80 -51.16
C THR A 581 -34.66 -4.67 -52.01
N ASN A 582 -34.69 -3.75 -52.97
CA ASN A 582 -33.52 -3.33 -53.74
C ASN A 582 -32.54 -2.68 -52.76
N TYR A 583 -31.44 -3.38 -52.47
CA TYR A 583 -30.25 -2.76 -51.88
C TYR A 583 -29.38 -2.23 -53.03
N GLU A 584 -29.29 -0.92 -53.17
CA GLU A 584 -28.21 -0.31 -53.95
C GLU A 584 -26.90 -0.45 -53.14
N LEU A 585 -25.94 -1.18 -53.69
CA LEU A 585 -24.59 -1.20 -53.19
C LEU A 585 -23.97 0.17 -53.49
N LEU A 586 -23.75 0.98 -52.44
CA LEU A 586 -22.98 2.22 -52.55
C LEU A 586 -21.57 1.86 -53.00
N SER A 587 -21.07 2.51 -54.04
CA SER A 587 -19.70 2.40 -54.51
C SER A 587 -18.79 3.31 -53.70
N ASP A 588 -17.47 3.02 -53.74
CA ASP A 588 -16.45 3.85 -53.06
C ASP A 588 -16.47 5.33 -53.50
N GLU A 589 -17.13 5.66 -54.61
CA GLU A 589 -17.32 7.01 -55.15
C GLU A 589 -18.40 7.82 -54.40
N ASP A 590 -19.26 7.17 -53.62
CA ASP A 590 -20.32 7.82 -52.84
C ASP A 590 -19.83 8.40 -51.50
N PHE A 591 -18.56 8.20 -51.18
CA PHE A 591 -17.92 8.66 -49.95
C PHE A 591 -16.91 9.82 -50.15
N GLU A 592 -16.88 10.51 -51.30
CA GLU A 592 -16.09 11.72 -51.43
C GLU A 592 -16.70 12.86 -50.55
N VAL A 593 -16.12 13.00 -49.37
CA VAL A 593 -16.39 14.13 -48.49
C VAL A 593 -15.74 15.36 -49.07
N ASP A 594 -16.56 16.34 -49.46
CA ASP A 594 -16.19 17.67 -49.91
C ASP A 594 -15.33 18.37 -48.81
N THR A 595 -14.02 18.41 -49.01
CA THR A 595 -13.07 19.15 -48.14
C THR A 595 -13.01 20.61 -48.55
N ASN A 596 -14.07 21.35 -48.33
CA ASN A 596 -14.07 22.81 -48.37
C ASN A 596 -15.02 23.35 -47.29
N PHE A 597 -14.44 23.51 -46.05
CA PHE A 597 -14.79 24.60 -45.14
C PHE A 597 -13.67 24.77 -44.11
#